data_3b6b4b16f7639a7d6fff3bf986c30611
#
_entry.id   3b6b4b16f7639a7d6fff3bf986c30611
#
_cell.length_a   1.000
_cell.length_b   1.000
_cell.length_c   1.000
_cell.angle_alpha   90.00
_cell.angle_beta   90.00
_cell.angle_gamma   90.00
#
_symmetry.space_group_name_H-M   'P 1'
#
loop_
_entity.id
_entity.type
_entity.pdbx_description
1 polymer ?
#
loop_
_entity_poly.entity_id
_entity_poly.type
_entity_poly.pdbx_seq_one_letter_code
_entity_poly.pdbx_strand_id
1 'polypeptide(L)'
;MKIAVCGRMRSGKDTFANRLVEEYGFKEFKFSQGINEIINQYFPEHAFSEKRPRKHQQFIGQGMRQLDKDVWVNYTLSYVEEYLAEHGDNADVVISDLRQENEARILRQNGFTIVNVYAFDDIRLQRIIDAGDVFAEESFYHETERSVDDIEFELWVENNDGIEEFEEKVDNLIRLLKTVDEL
;
A
#
# COMPACT_ATOMS: atom_id res chain seq x y z
N MET A 1 -6.21 -15.34 -2.73
CA MET A 1 -6.83 -14.00 -2.51
C MET A 1 -5.97 -12.89 -3.08
N LYS A 2 -6.59 -11.78 -3.53
CA LYS A 2 -5.89 -10.58 -4.00
C LYS A 2 -6.38 -9.39 -3.19
N ILE A 3 -5.50 -8.75 -2.41
CA ILE A 3 -5.84 -7.63 -1.52
C ILE A 3 -5.03 -6.39 -1.91
N ALA A 4 -5.66 -5.22 -1.95
CA ALA A 4 -4.96 -3.95 -2.06
C ALA A 4 -5.32 -3.05 -0.88
N VAL A 5 -4.29 -2.44 -0.29
CA VAL A 5 -4.43 -1.70 0.97
C VAL A 5 -4.26 -0.22 0.72
N CYS A 6 -5.28 0.54 1.06
CA CYS A 6 -5.24 2.01 1.09
C CYS A 6 -5.33 2.52 2.53
N GLY A 7 -5.15 3.81 2.69
CA GLY A 7 -5.22 4.50 3.98
C GLY A 7 -4.19 5.62 4.07
N ARG A 8 -4.46 6.59 4.92
CA ARG A 8 -3.60 7.76 5.09
C ARG A 8 -2.23 7.38 5.70
N MET A 9 -1.27 8.29 5.60
CA MET A 9 0.07 8.12 6.21
C MET A 9 -0.05 7.77 7.70
N ARG A 10 0.77 6.79 8.15
CA ARG A 10 0.81 6.30 9.54
C ARG A 10 -0.48 5.64 10.04
N SER A 11 -1.41 5.29 9.15
CA SER A 11 -2.59 4.50 9.55
C SER A 11 -2.26 3.06 9.93
N GLY A 12 -1.14 2.49 9.44
CA GLY A 12 -0.74 1.12 9.73
C GLY A 12 -0.79 0.17 8.52
N LYS A 13 -0.85 0.69 7.29
CA LYS A 13 -0.84 -0.12 6.06
C LYS A 13 0.33 -1.10 5.99
N ASP A 14 1.53 -0.63 6.32
CA ASP A 14 2.72 -1.49 6.30
C ASP A 14 2.60 -2.62 7.34
N THR A 15 2.07 -2.34 8.53
CA THR A 15 1.81 -3.35 9.56
C THR A 15 0.77 -4.38 9.08
N PHE A 16 -0.31 -3.91 8.44
CA PHE A 16 -1.32 -4.78 7.83
C PHE A 16 -0.68 -5.70 6.79
N ALA A 17 0.07 -5.15 5.83
CA ALA A 17 0.71 -5.93 4.78
C ALA A 17 1.75 -6.90 5.32
N ASN A 18 2.59 -6.48 6.28
CA ASN A 18 3.56 -7.34 6.94
C ASN A 18 2.87 -8.52 7.62
N ARG A 19 1.74 -8.31 8.32
CA ARG A 19 0.95 -9.40 8.92
C ARG A 19 0.50 -10.42 7.89
N LEU A 20 0.02 -9.95 6.71
CA LEU A 20 -0.37 -10.85 5.62
C LEU A 20 0.81 -11.66 5.09
N VAL A 21 1.97 -11.04 4.94
CA VAL A 21 3.18 -11.71 4.45
C VAL A 21 3.68 -12.75 5.46
N GLU A 22 3.83 -12.36 6.73
CA GLU A 22 4.48 -13.17 7.76
C GLU A 22 3.59 -14.34 8.23
N GLU A 23 2.30 -14.10 8.43
CA GLU A 23 1.39 -15.10 9.02
C GLU A 23 0.57 -15.86 7.98
N TYR A 24 0.32 -15.26 6.82
CA TYR A 24 -0.56 -15.85 5.80
C TYR A 24 0.15 -16.19 4.50
N GLY A 25 1.44 -15.82 4.36
CA GLY A 25 2.26 -16.20 3.19
C GLY A 25 1.93 -15.40 1.92
N PHE A 26 1.31 -14.22 2.05
CA PHE A 26 1.07 -13.36 0.91
C PHE A 26 2.36 -12.87 0.27
N LYS A 27 2.37 -12.73 -1.05
CA LYS A 27 3.41 -11.99 -1.77
C LYS A 27 3.06 -10.51 -1.82
N GLU A 28 3.92 -9.67 -1.27
CA GLU A 28 3.76 -8.22 -1.33
C GLU A 28 4.29 -7.65 -2.64
N PHE A 29 3.51 -6.70 -3.22
CA PHE A 29 3.87 -5.83 -4.33
C PHE A 29 3.62 -4.37 -3.95
N LYS A 30 4.38 -3.45 -4.59
CA LYS A 30 4.26 -2.00 -4.34
C LYS A 30 4.38 -1.22 -5.65
N PHE A 31 3.56 -0.21 -5.84
CA PHE A 31 3.70 0.74 -6.95
C PHE A 31 5.03 1.49 -6.88
N SER A 32 5.51 1.76 -5.66
CA SER A 32 6.82 2.37 -5.43
C SER A 32 8.00 1.50 -5.85
N GLN A 33 7.81 0.22 -6.14
CA GLN A 33 8.89 -0.66 -6.62
C GLN A 33 9.45 -0.15 -7.94
N GLY A 34 8.62 0.08 -8.96
CA GLY A 34 9.06 0.59 -10.25
C GLY A 34 9.73 1.97 -10.16
N ILE A 35 9.24 2.84 -9.27
CA ILE A 35 9.87 4.13 -9.00
C ILE A 35 11.27 3.92 -8.41
N ASN A 36 11.42 3.02 -7.44
CA ASN A 36 12.70 2.73 -6.81
C ASN A 36 13.68 2.05 -7.78
N GLU A 37 13.21 1.22 -8.70
CA GLU A 37 14.05 0.63 -9.74
C GLU A 37 14.67 1.70 -10.65
N ILE A 38 13.89 2.70 -11.07
CA ILE A 38 14.39 3.86 -11.82
C ILE A 38 15.43 4.62 -10.98
N ILE A 39 15.15 4.87 -9.71
CA ILE A 39 16.08 5.56 -8.82
C ILE A 39 17.38 4.77 -8.67
N ASN A 40 17.29 3.48 -8.41
CA ASN A 40 18.46 2.63 -8.25
C ASN A 40 19.32 2.56 -9.53
N GLN A 41 18.67 2.57 -10.68
CA GLN A 41 19.36 2.50 -11.96
C GLN A 41 20.07 3.81 -12.35
N TYR A 42 19.42 4.96 -12.13
CA TYR A 42 19.91 6.25 -12.63
C TYR A 42 20.52 7.15 -11.55
N PHE A 43 20.25 6.88 -10.27
CA PHE A 43 20.75 7.63 -9.11
C PHE A 43 21.28 6.68 -8.03
N PRO A 44 22.27 5.82 -8.35
CA PRO A 44 22.72 4.76 -7.44
C PRO A 44 23.24 5.28 -6.10
N GLU A 45 23.71 6.52 -6.03
CA GLU A 45 24.15 7.16 -4.79
C GLU A 45 23.01 7.33 -3.77
N HIS A 46 21.76 7.33 -4.24
CA HIS A 46 20.57 7.41 -3.37
C HIS A 46 20.03 6.03 -2.96
N ALA A 47 20.39 4.98 -3.70
CA ALA A 47 19.96 3.61 -3.41
C ALA A 47 20.49 3.08 -2.07
N PHE A 48 21.69 3.54 -1.68
CA PHE A 48 22.37 3.14 -0.43
C PHE A 48 22.22 4.17 0.69
N SER A 49 21.41 5.22 0.49
CA SER A 49 21.16 6.22 1.53
C SER A 49 20.17 5.67 2.56
N GLU A 50 20.50 5.80 3.85
CA GLU A 50 19.56 5.51 4.95
C GLU A 50 18.28 6.36 4.88
N LYS A 51 18.33 7.48 4.18
CA LYS A 51 17.17 8.37 3.95
C LYS A 51 16.57 8.07 2.59
N ARG A 52 15.32 7.61 2.58
CA ARG A 52 14.54 7.45 1.34
C ARG A 52 14.61 8.71 0.49
N PRO A 53 14.93 8.63 -0.82
CA PRO A 53 15.07 9.80 -1.71
C PRO A 53 13.68 10.31 -2.13
N ARG A 54 12.90 10.80 -1.16
CA ARG A 54 11.48 11.17 -1.32
C ARG A 54 11.24 12.17 -2.45
N LYS A 55 12.15 13.14 -2.64
CA LYS A 55 12.04 14.12 -3.75
C LYS A 55 12.12 13.43 -5.10
N HIS A 56 13.02 12.46 -5.26
CA HIS A 56 13.15 11.69 -6.50
C HIS A 56 11.92 10.80 -6.70
N GLN A 57 11.45 10.13 -5.63
CA GLN A 57 10.24 9.30 -5.69
C GLN A 57 9.02 10.12 -6.11
N GLN A 58 8.81 11.29 -5.54
CA GLN A 58 7.71 12.18 -5.89
C GLN A 58 7.81 12.69 -7.32
N PHE A 59 9.01 13.14 -7.74
CA PHE A 59 9.23 13.67 -9.08
C PHE A 59 9.00 12.60 -10.16
N ILE A 60 9.62 11.42 -10.02
CA ILE A 60 9.48 10.31 -10.97
C ILE A 60 8.05 9.78 -10.94
N GLY A 61 7.52 9.53 -9.76
CA GLY A 61 6.17 9.01 -9.58
C GLY A 61 5.13 9.89 -10.24
N GLN A 62 5.17 11.20 -9.98
CA GLN A 62 4.22 12.15 -10.53
C GLN A 62 4.48 12.46 -12.01
N GLY A 63 5.76 12.60 -12.41
CA GLY A 63 6.11 12.86 -13.81
C GLY A 63 5.65 11.75 -14.76
N MET A 64 5.80 10.49 -14.37
CA MET A 64 5.30 9.37 -15.15
C MET A 64 3.77 9.32 -15.20
N ARG A 65 3.08 9.65 -14.10
CA ARG A 65 1.61 9.76 -14.07
C ARG A 65 1.07 10.88 -14.96
N GLN A 66 1.84 11.94 -15.21
CA GLN A 66 1.44 12.99 -16.17
C GLN A 66 1.43 12.49 -17.61
N LEU A 67 2.28 11.50 -17.94
CA LEU A 67 2.30 10.86 -19.26
C LEU A 67 1.22 9.78 -19.36
N ASP A 68 1.09 8.97 -18.35
CA ASP A 68 0.07 7.92 -18.21
C ASP A 68 -0.31 7.78 -16.73
N LYS A 69 -1.55 8.15 -16.39
CA LYS A 69 -2.04 8.09 -15.02
C LYS A 69 -2.05 6.67 -14.44
N ASP A 70 -2.14 5.67 -15.29
CA ASP A 70 -2.26 4.26 -14.92
C ASP A 70 -0.90 3.51 -14.99
N VAL A 71 0.20 4.23 -15.27
CA VAL A 71 1.53 3.62 -15.49
C VAL A 71 1.96 2.70 -14.35
N TRP A 72 1.82 3.12 -13.09
CA TRP A 72 2.33 2.33 -11.95
C TRP A 72 1.45 1.13 -11.62
N VAL A 73 0.14 1.25 -11.75
CA VAL A 73 -0.75 0.10 -11.54
C VAL A 73 -0.55 -0.93 -12.64
N ASN A 74 -0.43 -0.53 -13.90
CA ASN A 74 -0.16 -1.44 -15.01
C ASN A 74 1.20 -2.12 -14.87
N TYR A 75 2.23 -1.35 -14.49
CA TYR A 75 3.57 -1.87 -14.22
C TYR A 75 3.54 -2.92 -13.11
N THR A 76 2.91 -2.64 -11.98
CA THR A 76 2.83 -3.57 -10.85
C THR A 76 2.01 -4.81 -11.19
N LEU A 77 0.90 -4.66 -11.92
CA LEU A 77 0.09 -5.80 -12.35
C LEU A 77 0.85 -6.77 -13.25
N SER A 78 1.78 -6.31 -14.10
CA SER A 78 2.61 -7.22 -14.91
C SER A 78 3.48 -8.15 -14.04
N TYR A 79 4.01 -7.66 -12.93
CA TYR A 79 4.74 -8.51 -11.96
C TYR A 79 3.83 -9.43 -11.16
N VAL A 80 2.63 -8.96 -10.84
CA VAL A 80 1.61 -9.83 -10.20
C VAL A 80 1.23 -10.98 -11.13
N GLU A 81 0.99 -10.70 -12.42
CA GLU A 81 0.65 -11.71 -13.43
C GLU A 81 1.79 -12.72 -13.61
N GLU A 82 3.05 -12.26 -13.69
CA GLU A 82 4.22 -13.13 -13.76
C GLU A 82 4.32 -14.03 -12.53
N TYR A 83 4.15 -13.48 -11.33
CA TYR A 83 4.15 -14.24 -10.09
C TYR A 83 3.04 -15.30 -10.05
N LEU A 84 1.82 -14.94 -10.45
CA LEU A 84 0.69 -15.87 -10.49
C LEU A 84 0.88 -16.97 -11.52
N ALA A 85 1.50 -16.67 -12.68
CA ALA A 85 1.83 -17.68 -13.69
C ALA A 85 2.82 -18.74 -13.17
N GLU A 86 3.75 -18.33 -12.28
CA GLU A 86 4.74 -19.23 -11.67
C GLU A 86 4.19 -20.02 -10.46
N HIS A 87 3.30 -19.39 -9.64
CA HIS A 87 2.87 -19.93 -8.35
C HIS A 87 1.42 -20.40 -8.32
N GLY A 88 0.68 -20.20 -9.42
CA GLY A 88 -0.72 -20.52 -9.58
C GLY A 88 -1.67 -19.35 -9.36
N ASP A 89 -2.78 -19.34 -10.10
CA ASP A 89 -3.77 -18.27 -10.10
C ASP A 89 -4.40 -17.97 -8.73
N ASN A 90 -4.34 -18.95 -7.81
CA ASN A 90 -4.87 -18.88 -6.46
C ASN A 90 -3.84 -18.40 -5.43
N ALA A 91 -2.61 -18.05 -5.85
CA ALA A 91 -1.62 -17.54 -4.92
C ALA A 91 -2.09 -16.22 -4.28
N ASP A 92 -1.78 -16.04 -3.01
CA ASP A 92 -2.20 -14.89 -2.23
C ASP A 92 -1.25 -13.72 -2.45
N VAL A 93 -1.79 -12.56 -2.86
CA VAL A 93 -1.00 -11.36 -3.15
C VAL A 93 -1.59 -10.13 -2.46
N VAL A 94 -0.71 -9.22 -2.03
CA VAL A 94 -1.09 -7.93 -1.45
C VAL A 94 -0.34 -6.78 -2.11
N ILE A 95 -1.07 -5.69 -2.45
CA ILE A 95 -0.50 -4.39 -2.86
C ILE A 95 -0.69 -3.42 -1.71
N SER A 96 0.40 -2.91 -1.13
CA SER A 96 0.36 -2.21 0.17
C SER A 96 0.42 -0.68 0.10
N ASP A 97 0.59 -0.10 -1.09
CA ASP A 97 0.77 1.35 -1.25
C ASP A 97 -0.22 2.02 -2.21
N LEU A 98 -1.46 1.50 -2.27
CA LEU A 98 -2.56 2.09 -3.04
C LEU A 98 -2.90 3.50 -2.54
N ARG A 99 -2.97 4.47 -3.49
CA ARG A 99 -3.16 5.89 -3.16
C ARG A 99 -4.17 6.64 -4.02
N GLN A 100 -4.61 6.10 -5.15
CA GLN A 100 -5.45 6.80 -6.12
C GLN A 100 -6.64 5.94 -6.55
N GLU A 101 -7.79 6.59 -6.81
CA GLU A 101 -9.01 5.88 -7.23
C GLU A 101 -8.88 5.20 -8.60
N ASN A 102 -8.11 5.77 -9.54
CA ASN A 102 -7.86 5.09 -10.82
C ASN A 102 -7.09 3.77 -10.63
N GLU A 103 -6.14 3.74 -9.70
CA GLU A 103 -5.40 2.53 -9.31
C GLU A 103 -6.35 1.50 -8.68
N ALA A 104 -7.20 1.93 -7.72
CA ALA A 104 -8.20 1.08 -7.08
C ALA A 104 -9.18 0.48 -8.08
N ARG A 105 -9.69 1.30 -9.02
CA ARG A 105 -10.61 0.86 -10.06
C ARG A 105 -9.99 -0.24 -10.94
N ILE A 106 -8.74 -0.09 -11.35
CA ILE A 106 -8.03 -1.10 -12.16
C ILE A 106 -7.79 -2.36 -11.33
N LEU A 107 -7.40 -2.23 -10.07
CA LEU A 107 -7.19 -3.38 -9.19
C LEU A 107 -8.48 -4.18 -8.97
N ARG A 108 -9.64 -3.52 -8.77
CA ARG A 108 -10.94 -4.21 -8.70
C ARG A 108 -11.25 -5.01 -9.96
N GLN A 109 -10.96 -4.44 -11.14
CA GLN A 109 -11.13 -5.13 -12.43
C GLN A 109 -10.25 -6.38 -12.56
N ASN A 110 -9.14 -6.44 -11.80
CA ASN A 110 -8.22 -7.57 -11.73
C ASN A 110 -8.48 -8.49 -10.49
N GLY A 111 -9.65 -8.33 -9.85
CA GLY A 111 -10.10 -9.21 -8.77
C GLY A 111 -9.49 -8.90 -7.40
N PHE A 112 -8.97 -7.68 -7.19
CA PHE A 112 -8.50 -7.25 -5.88
C PHE A 112 -9.66 -6.72 -5.03
N THR A 113 -9.67 -7.09 -3.76
CA THR A 113 -10.48 -6.48 -2.71
C THR A 113 -9.71 -5.31 -2.10
N ILE A 114 -10.31 -4.13 -2.07
CA ILE A 114 -9.69 -2.94 -1.50
C ILE A 114 -10.01 -2.86 -0.01
N VAL A 115 -8.97 -2.78 0.80
CA VAL A 115 -9.08 -2.66 2.26
C VAL A 115 -8.53 -1.31 2.70
N ASN A 116 -9.34 -0.53 3.40
CA ASN A 116 -8.88 0.73 4.00
C ASN A 116 -8.40 0.49 5.43
N VAL A 117 -7.15 0.85 5.71
CA VAL A 117 -6.62 0.90 7.08
C VAL A 117 -6.76 2.31 7.60
N TYR A 118 -7.62 2.46 8.60
CA TYR A 118 -7.96 3.74 9.20
C TYR A 118 -7.37 3.91 10.59
N ALA A 119 -6.88 5.11 10.89
CA ALA A 119 -6.55 5.54 12.25
C ALA A 119 -6.89 7.02 12.42
N PHE A 120 -7.27 7.43 13.63
CA PHE A 120 -7.56 8.82 13.96
C PHE A 120 -6.35 9.72 13.70
N ASP A 121 -6.62 10.99 13.37
CA ASP A 121 -5.58 11.95 13.00
C ASP A 121 -4.59 12.22 14.13
N ASP A 122 -5.05 12.28 15.37
CA ASP A 122 -4.22 12.42 16.56
C ASP A 122 -3.29 11.21 16.78
N ILE A 123 -3.79 10.00 16.58
CA ILE A 123 -2.99 8.76 16.64
C ILE A 123 -1.92 8.76 15.55
N ARG A 124 -2.28 9.11 14.31
CA ARG A 124 -1.34 9.17 13.19
C ARG A 124 -0.25 10.22 13.42
N LEU A 125 -0.65 11.40 13.93
CA LEU A 125 0.27 12.48 14.26
C LEU A 125 1.24 12.06 15.37
N GLN A 126 0.74 11.40 16.42
CA GLN A 126 1.59 10.87 17.50
C GLN A 126 2.61 9.88 16.95
N ARG A 127 2.20 8.97 16.07
CA ARG A 127 3.10 8.00 15.41
C ARG A 127 4.18 8.66 14.53
N ILE A 128 3.90 9.83 13.95
CA ILE A 128 4.90 10.62 13.21
C ILE A 128 5.95 11.19 14.18
N ILE A 129 5.50 11.75 15.29
CA ILE A 129 6.35 12.32 16.33
C ILE A 129 7.26 11.24 16.94
N ASP A 130 6.68 10.11 17.33
CA ASP A 130 7.41 8.99 17.96
C ASP A 130 8.48 8.38 17.03
N ALA A 131 8.21 8.39 15.72
CA ALA A 131 9.16 7.92 14.72
C ALA A 131 10.28 8.92 14.40
N GLY A 132 10.28 10.12 15.02
CA GLY A 132 11.23 11.19 14.68
C GLY A 132 11.20 11.59 13.22
N ASP A 133 10.06 11.36 12.55
CA ASP A 133 9.90 11.68 11.14
C ASP A 133 9.77 13.20 11.01
N VAL A 134 10.84 13.87 10.56
CA VAL A 134 10.93 15.34 10.38
C VAL A 134 9.99 15.83 9.25
N PHE A 135 8.89 15.13 9.04
CA PHE A 135 7.83 15.54 8.14
C PHE A 135 7.07 16.67 8.80
N ALA A 136 7.27 17.84 8.22
CA ALA A 136 6.47 18.98 8.55
C ALA A 136 4.97 18.64 8.49
N GLU A 137 4.17 19.30 9.32
CA GLU A 137 2.70 19.26 9.27
C GLU A 137 2.13 19.40 7.85
N GLU A 138 2.85 20.10 6.95
CA GLU A 138 2.52 20.25 5.53
C GLU A 138 2.41 18.90 4.79
N SER A 139 3.25 17.90 5.12
CA SER A 139 3.17 16.58 4.49
C SER A 139 1.99 15.75 5.00
N PHE A 140 1.54 15.98 6.22
CA PHE A 140 0.38 15.33 6.82
C PHE A 140 -0.94 15.74 6.14
N TYR A 141 -1.00 16.99 5.66
CA TYR A 141 -2.15 17.57 4.96
C TYR A 141 -1.96 17.66 3.44
N HIS A 142 -0.92 17.03 2.89
CA HIS A 142 -0.60 17.10 1.47
C HIS A 142 -1.73 16.49 0.61
N GLU A 143 -1.89 17.02 -0.60
CA GLU A 143 -2.94 16.59 -1.55
C GLU A 143 -2.94 15.08 -1.83
N THR A 144 -1.76 14.43 -1.86
CA THR A 144 -1.64 12.98 -2.04
C THR A 144 -2.20 12.16 -0.87
N GLU A 145 -2.32 12.75 0.31
CA GLU A 145 -2.96 12.13 1.48
C GLU A 145 -4.49 12.29 1.41
N ARG A 146 -4.98 13.35 0.77
CA ARG A 146 -6.42 13.58 0.56
C ARG A 146 -6.98 12.70 -0.55
N SER A 147 -6.20 12.39 -1.60
CA SER A 147 -6.65 11.51 -2.68
C SER A 147 -7.00 10.09 -2.21
N VAL A 148 -6.47 9.67 -1.06
CA VAL A 148 -6.85 8.40 -0.44
C VAL A 148 -8.30 8.39 0.06
N ASP A 149 -8.84 9.56 0.43
CA ASP A 149 -10.22 9.68 0.94
C ASP A 149 -11.27 9.49 -0.17
N ASP A 150 -10.86 9.68 -1.44
CA ASP A 150 -11.73 9.49 -2.60
C ASP A 150 -11.79 8.01 -3.04
N ILE A 151 -10.94 7.14 -2.45
CA ILE A 151 -10.92 5.71 -2.79
C ILE A 151 -12.12 5.02 -2.15
N GLU A 152 -12.99 4.47 -2.99
CA GLU A 152 -13.99 3.51 -2.51
C GLU A 152 -13.28 2.22 -2.06
N PHE A 153 -13.79 1.59 -1.01
CA PHE A 153 -13.23 0.35 -0.46
C PHE A 153 -14.36 -0.62 -0.09
N GLU A 154 -14.07 -1.90 -0.19
CA GLU A 154 -15.01 -2.96 0.17
C GLU A 154 -14.97 -3.27 1.66
N LEU A 155 -13.80 -3.12 2.28
CA LEU A 155 -13.56 -3.45 3.69
C LEU A 155 -12.69 -2.37 4.35
N TRP A 156 -12.77 -2.31 5.68
CA TRP A 156 -11.92 -1.41 6.46
C TRP A 156 -11.50 -2.04 7.78
N VAL A 157 -10.33 -1.64 8.27
CA VAL A 157 -9.81 -2.04 9.57
C VAL A 157 -9.34 -0.83 10.34
N GLU A 158 -9.80 -0.70 11.57
CA GLU A 158 -9.45 0.39 12.46
C GLU A 158 -8.19 0.07 13.28
N ASN A 159 -7.24 1.00 13.29
CA ASN A 159 -5.96 0.90 13.99
C ASN A 159 -5.77 2.08 14.95
N ASN A 160 -6.62 2.17 15.96
CA ASN A 160 -6.57 3.22 16.98
C ASN A 160 -6.03 2.72 18.33
N ASP A 161 -5.93 1.41 18.48
CA ASP A 161 -5.48 0.72 19.69
C ASP A 161 -4.00 0.28 19.58
N GLY A 162 -3.61 -0.67 20.39
CA GLY A 162 -2.27 -1.28 20.36
C GLY A 162 -2.03 -2.15 19.12
N ILE A 163 -0.77 -2.59 18.98
CA ILE A 163 -0.38 -3.45 17.84
C ILE A 163 -1.08 -4.80 17.88
N GLU A 164 -1.19 -5.40 19.06
CA GLU A 164 -1.79 -6.72 19.26
C GLU A 164 -3.27 -6.73 18.85
N GLU A 165 -4.03 -5.70 19.27
CA GLU A 165 -5.44 -5.54 18.92
C GLU A 165 -5.63 -5.29 17.43
N PHE A 166 -4.71 -4.56 16.81
CA PHE A 166 -4.75 -4.32 15.38
C PHE A 166 -4.49 -5.62 14.60
N GLU A 167 -3.47 -6.39 14.99
CA GLU A 167 -3.16 -7.68 14.36
C GLU A 167 -4.32 -8.67 14.51
N GLU A 168 -4.99 -8.71 15.66
CA GLU A 168 -6.18 -9.53 15.85
C GLU A 168 -7.33 -9.12 14.91
N LYS A 169 -7.54 -7.81 14.69
CA LYS A 169 -8.52 -7.31 13.73
C LYS A 169 -8.18 -7.73 12.30
N VAL A 170 -6.90 -7.69 11.92
CA VAL A 170 -6.42 -8.18 10.61
C VAL A 170 -6.69 -9.68 10.45
N ASP A 171 -6.34 -10.47 11.47
CA ASP A 171 -6.57 -11.92 11.46
C ASP A 171 -8.05 -12.28 11.33
N ASN A 172 -8.92 -11.54 12.02
CA ASN A 172 -10.37 -11.72 11.93
C ASN A 172 -10.89 -11.42 10.52
N LEU A 173 -10.36 -10.34 9.89
CA LEU A 173 -10.71 -9.98 8.52
C LEU A 173 -10.32 -11.09 7.54
N ILE A 174 -9.08 -11.59 7.63
CA ILE A 174 -8.59 -12.64 6.73
C ILE A 174 -9.37 -13.95 6.90
N ARG A 175 -9.70 -14.33 8.15
CA ARG A 175 -10.56 -15.49 8.41
C ARG A 175 -11.94 -15.35 7.77
N LEU A 176 -12.54 -14.15 7.85
CA LEU A 176 -13.83 -13.86 7.22
C LEU A 176 -13.74 -14.02 5.69
N LEU A 177 -12.73 -13.42 5.06
CA LEU A 177 -12.53 -13.51 3.61
C LEU A 177 -12.33 -14.94 3.14
N LYS A 178 -11.53 -15.76 3.84
CA LYS A 178 -11.34 -17.18 3.52
C LYS A 178 -12.65 -17.96 3.58
N THR A 179 -13.50 -17.67 4.55
CA THR A 179 -14.80 -18.36 4.67
C THR A 179 -15.75 -18.01 3.52
N VAL A 180 -15.66 -16.78 2.98
CA VAL A 180 -16.50 -16.35 1.85
C VAL A 180 -16.02 -16.98 0.54
N ASP A 181 -14.71 -17.13 0.34
CA ASP A 181 -14.13 -17.76 -0.85
C ASP A 181 -14.40 -19.29 -0.95
N GLU A 182 -14.80 -19.93 0.15
CA GLU A 182 -15.14 -21.36 0.21
C GLU A 182 -16.62 -21.66 -0.09
N LEU A 183 -17.48 -20.61 -0.22
CA LEU A 183 -18.92 -20.74 -0.50
C LEU A 183 -19.24 -20.55 -1.98
#